data_16e1c6b67794b5ee3d64747df0ce1f4a
#
_entry.id   16e1c6b67794b5ee3d64747df0ce1f4a
#
_cell.length_a   1.000
_cell.length_b   1.000
_cell.length_c   1.000
_cell.angle_alpha   90.00
_cell.angle_beta   90.00
_cell.angle_gamma   90.00
#
_symmetry.space_group_name_H-M   'P 1'
#
loop_
_entity.id
_entity.type
_entity.pdbx_description
1 polymer ?
#
loop_
_entity_poly.entity_id
_entity_poly.type
_entity_poly.pdbx_seq_one_letter_code
_entity_poly.pdbx_strand_id
1 'polypeptide(L)'
;TFYHPSNMVLFVVGDVDPEAICRIVKQHEDARNKVNQPKIERGLVDEPEDVKEAFVTESMKIQSPRLMLGFKNKPLQEAPQKYVQRDLEMSLFFELIFGEETDFYQNLLNEGLIDDTFGYQFVLEPTYSFSIVTSATEEPDKLKKLLLDELRDKKGNFQDAEAFELLKKQFI
;
A
#
# COMPACT_ATOMS: atom_id res chain seq x y z
N THR A 1 3.81 25.84 3.89
CA THR A 1 4.47 25.11 2.78
C THR A 1 5.15 23.88 3.35
N PHE A 2 4.78 22.68 2.87
CA PHE A 2 5.32 21.41 3.39
C PHE A 2 6.82 21.19 3.05
N TYR A 3 7.30 21.84 2.01
CA TYR A 3 8.71 21.84 1.58
C TYR A 3 9.52 22.84 2.42
N HIS A 4 9.89 22.42 3.63
CA HIS A 4 10.72 23.19 4.54
C HIS A 4 11.74 22.26 5.20
N PRO A 5 13.00 22.68 5.41
CA PRO A 5 14.06 21.83 6.00
C PRO A 5 13.67 21.18 7.33
N SER A 6 12.86 21.87 8.16
CA SER A 6 12.36 21.31 9.42
C SER A 6 11.37 20.14 9.26
N ASN A 7 10.87 19.91 8.03
CA ASN A 7 9.97 18.82 7.69
C ASN A 7 10.63 17.79 6.73
N MET A 8 11.93 17.85 6.58
CA MET A 8 12.67 16.99 5.66
C MET A 8 13.71 16.18 6.41
N VAL A 9 13.90 14.94 5.96
CA VAL A 9 14.98 14.06 6.41
C VAL A 9 15.82 13.72 5.19
N LEU A 10 17.13 13.92 5.31
CA LEU A 10 18.09 13.46 4.31
C LEU A 10 18.59 12.07 4.72
N PHE A 11 18.39 11.10 3.85
CA PHE A 11 18.88 9.75 4.02
C PHE A 11 19.89 9.44 2.91
N VAL A 12 21.12 9.06 3.29
CA VAL A 12 22.20 8.77 2.35
C VAL A 12 22.74 7.38 2.63
N VAL A 13 22.77 6.53 1.61
CA VAL A 13 23.32 5.17 1.67
C VAL A 13 24.38 5.01 0.58
N GLY A 14 25.54 4.48 0.95
CA GLY A 14 26.64 4.23 0.02
C GLY A 14 28.00 4.31 0.71
N ASP A 15 29.06 4.22 -0.07
CA ASP A 15 30.44 4.42 0.40
C ASP A 15 30.72 5.92 0.51
N VAL A 16 30.28 6.52 1.62
CA VAL A 16 30.39 7.96 1.88
C VAL A 16 30.91 8.23 3.28
N ASP A 17 31.66 9.33 3.44
CA ASP A 17 32.06 9.85 4.75
C ASP A 17 30.88 10.60 5.39
N PRO A 18 30.27 10.09 6.47
CA PRO A 18 29.13 10.73 7.13
C PRO A 18 29.43 12.13 7.63
N GLU A 19 30.69 12.39 8.10
CA GLU A 19 31.10 13.70 8.61
C GLU A 19 31.22 14.74 7.47
N ALA A 20 31.70 14.31 6.31
CA ALA A 20 31.75 15.17 5.13
C ALA A 20 30.36 15.56 4.66
N ILE A 21 29.41 14.59 4.60
CA ILE A 21 28.00 14.85 4.26
C ILE A 21 27.38 15.82 5.26
N CYS A 22 27.53 15.57 6.55
CA CYS A 22 27.01 16.46 7.58
C CYS A 22 27.56 17.88 7.48
N ARG A 23 28.83 18.05 7.16
CA ARG A 23 29.45 19.38 6.94
C ARG A 23 28.85 20.11 5.75
N ILE A 24 28.65 19.42 4.63
CA ILE A 24 28.03 19.98 3.42
C ILE A 24 26.61 20.45 3.73
N VAL A 25 25.81 19.59 4.38
CA VAL A 25 24.43 19.92 4.74
C VAL A 25 24.36 21.13 5.65
N LYS A 26 25.19 21.19 6.71
CA LYS A 26 25.25 22.34 7.61
C LYS A 26 25.64 23.63 6.90
N GLN A 27 26.63 23.60 6.03
CA GLN A 27 27.03 24.78 5.25
C GLN A 27 25.90 25.32 4.37
N HIS A 28 25.14 24.43 3.74
CA HIS A 28 23.99 24.82 2.93
C HIS A 28 22.79 25.34 3.76
N GLU A 29 22.55 24.76 4.92
CA GLU A 29 21.48 25.22 5.82
C GLU A 29 21.81 26.57 6.49
N ASP A 30 23.08 26.77 6.89
CA ASP A 30 23.52 28.05 7.48
C ASP A 30 23.50 29.19 6.46
N ALA A 31 23.73 28.90 5.16
CA ALA A 31 23.63 29.86 4.07
C ALA A 31 22.18 30.27 3.74
N ARG A 32 21.19 29.44 4.11
CA ARG A 32 19.77 29.78 4.01
C ARG A 32 19.37 30.53 5.26
N ASN A 33 19.09 31.85 5.13
CA ASN A 33 18.56 32.65 6.21
C ASN A 33 17.49 31.87 6.98
N LYS A 34 17.66 31.76 8.30
CA LYS A 34 16.67 31.16 9.23
C LYS A 34 15.39 31.99 9.23
N VAL A 35 14.62 31.89 8.18
CA VAL A 35 13.25 32.40 8.15
C VAL A 35 12.45 31.60 9.19
N ASN A 36 11.68 32.31 10.01
CA ASN A 36 10.82 31.71 11.03
C ASN A 36 10.25 30.38 10.60
N GLN A 37 10.62 29.31 11.32
CA GLN A 37 10.14 27.97 11.04
C GLN A 37 8.65 27.90 11.38
N PRO A 38 7.75 27.81 10.41
CA PRO A 38 6.34 27.62 10.73
C PRO A 38 6.19 26.24 11.39
N LYS A 39 5.45 26.19 12.47
CA LYS A 39 5.02 24.91 13.05
C LYS A 39 4.19 24.20 11.98
N ILE A 40 4.67 23.05 11.52
CA ILE A 40 3.95 22.24 10.56
C ILE A 40 2.90 21.45 11.33
N GLU A 41 1.66 21.85 11.17
CA GLU A 41 0.52 21.12 11.73
C GLU A 41 0.04 20.13 10.67
N ARG A 42 0.13 18.84 11.00
CA ARG A 42 -0.48 17.77 10.21
C ARG A 42 -1.92 17.64 10.65
N GLY A 43 -2.85 18.00 9.74
CA GLY A 43 -4.26 17.72 9.96
C GLY A 43 -4.47 16.20 9.99
N LEU A 44 -4.89 15.68 11.13
CA LEU A 44 -5.34 14.29 11.22
C LEU A 44 -6.77 14.27 10.68
N VAL A 45 -7.01 13.38 9.72
CA VAL A 45 -8.35 13.13 9.20
C VAL A 45 -9.05 12.18 10.17
N ASP A 46 -10.20 12.60 10.68
CA ASP A 46 -11.09 11.72 11.45
C ASP A 46 -11.95 10.95 10.46
N GLU A 47 -11.55 9.72 10.19
CA GLU A 47 -12.17 8.88 9.18
C GLU A 47 -13.25 8.00 9.83
N PRO A 48 -14.55 8.13 9.45
CA PRO A 48 -15.62 7.31 10.02
C PRO A 48 -15.40 5.82 9.75
N GLU A 49 -15.90 4.95 10.64
CA GLU A 49 -15.77 3.48 10.46
C GLU A 49 -16.55 2.98 9.23
N ASP A 50 -17.69 3.59 8.92
CA ASP A 50 -18.53 3.18 7.80
C ASP A 50 -18.04 3.73 6.46
N VAL A 51 -18.28 3.00 5.38
CA VAL A 51 -18.06 3.46 4.01
C VAL A 51 -19.17 4.45 3.63
N LYS A 52 -18.82 5.56 2.99
CA LYS A 52 -19.78 6.57 2.56
C LYS A 52 -20.71 6.02 1.48
N GLU A 53 -20.13 5.31 0.52
CA GLU A 53 -20.86 4.69 -0.59
C GLU A 53 -20.28 3.29 -0.85
N ALA A 54 -21.13 2.28 -0.86
CA ALA A 54 -20.71 0.90 -1.04
C ALA A 54 -20.37 0.57 -2.51
N PHE A 55 -20.88 1.36 -3.45
CA PHE A 55 -20.66 1.15 -4.88
C PHE A 55 -20.73 2.49 -5.62
N VAL A 56 -19.73 2.75 -6.45
CA VAL A 56 -19.66 3.95 -7.31
C VAL A 56 -19.26 3.51 -8.71
N THR A 57 -19.91 4.09 -9.71
CA THR A 57 -19.51 3.95 -11.11
C THR A 57 -19.26 5.33 -11.70
N GLU A 58 -18.09 5.51 -12.30
CA GLU A 58 -17.72 6.74 -12.98
C GLU A 58 -17.40 6.46 -14.45
N SER A 59 -17.86 7.32 -15.33
CA SER A 59 -17.54 7.26 -16.76
C SER A 59 -16.27 8.08 -17.03
N MET A 60 -15.22 7.41 -17.51
CA MET A 60 -13.92 8.02 -17.81
C MET A 60 -13.48 7.71 -19.24
N LYS A 61 -12.59 8.55 -19.80
CA LYS A 61 -11.93 8.26 -21.08
C LYS A 61 -10.73 7.34 -20.85
N ILE A 62 -11.00 6.05 -20.69
CA ILE A 62 -10.01 4.99 -20.51
C ILE A 62 -10.20 3.92 -21.58
N GLN A 63 -9.15 3.14 -21.86
CA GLN A 63 -9.19 2.11 -22.90
C GLN A 63 -10.10 0.94 -22.56
N SER A 64 -10.06 0.48 -21.31
CA SER A 64 -10.85 -0.65 -20.80
C SER A 64 -11.48 -0.30 -19.47
N PRO A 65 -12.67 -0.86 -19.16
CA PRO A 65 -13.27 -0.72 -17.84
C PRO A 65 -12.30 -1.17 -16.75
N ARG A 66 -12.37 -0.56 -15.57
CA ARG A 66 -11.51 -0.88 -14.43
C ARG A 66 -12.34 -1.19 -13.18
N LEU A 67 -12.08 -2.34 -12.60
CA LEU A 67 -12.55 -2.67 -11.26
C LEU A 67 -11.57 -2.14 -10.22
N MET A 68 -12.10 -1.49 -9.18
CA MET A 68 -11.39 -1.18 -7.95
C MET A 68 -12.22 -1.72 -6.77
N LEU A 69 -11.73 -2.76 -6.11
CA LEU A 69 -12.36 -3.36 -4.95
C LEU A 69 -11.63 -2.89 -3.69
N GLY A 70 -12.28 -2.02 -2.92
CA GLY A 70 -11.72 -1.43 -1.72
C GLY A 70 -12.26 -2.07 -0.44
N PHE A 71 -11.39 -2.23 0.54
CA PHE A 71 -11.74 -2.66 1.90
C PHE A 71 -11.27 -1.59 2.88
N LYS A 72 -12.18 -1.07 3.67
CA LYS A 72 -11.85 -0.16 4.75
C LYS A 72 -11.38 -0.95 5.95
N ASN A 73 -10.20 -0.64 6.44
CA ASN A 73 -9.60 -1.30 7.59
C ASN A 73 -9.59 -0.35 8.80
N LYS A 74 -9.48 -0.92 9.99
CA LYS A 74 -9.28 -0.10 11.19
C LYS A 74 -7.85 0.43 11.23
N PRO A 75 -7.65 1.73 11.52
CA PRO A 75 -6.32 2.27 11.72
C PRO A 75 -5.65 1.62 12.93
N LEU A 76 -4.33 1.52 12.87
CA LEU A 76 -3.53 0.98 13.96
C LEU A 76 -3.10 2.14 14.87
N GLN A 77 -3.59 2.16 16.11
CA GLN A 77 -3.20 3.15 17.13
C GLN A 77 -2.17 2.54 18.09
N GLU A 78 -1.01 2.17 17.55
CA GLU A 78 0.03 1.46 18.31
C GLU A 78 1.42 2.07 18.05
N ALA A 79 2.47 1.45 18.64
CA ALA A 79 3.85 1.88 18.46
C ALA A 79 4.33 1.75 17.00
N PRO A 80 5.26 2.60 16.52
CA PRO A 80 5.74 2.61 15.12
C PRO A 80 6.18 1.24 14.59
N GLN A 81 6.77 0.40 15.44
CA GLN A 81 7.20 -0.95 15.07
C GLN A 81 6.03 -1.85 14.60
N LYS A 82 4.84 -1.61 15.15
CA LYS A 82 3.63 -2.34 14.79
C LYS A 82 3.11 -1.99 13.40
N TYR A 83 3.38 -0.76 12.94
CA TYR A 83 3.05 -0.37 11.57
C TYR A 83 3.87 -1.17 10.55
N VAL A 84 5.19 -1.30 10.77
CA VAL A 84 6.06 -2.10 9.90
C VAL A 84 5.63 -3.56 9.92
N GLN A 85 5.35 -4.10 11.10
CA GLN A 85 4.87 -5.48 11.23
C GLN A 85 3.56 -5.69 10.45
N ARG A 86 2.59 -4.79 10.64
CA ARG A 86 1.29 -4.89 9.95
C ARG A 86 1.40 -4.74 8.44
N ASP A 87 2.26 -3.86 7.99
CA ASP A 87 2.51 -3.66 6.56
C ASP A 87 3.10 -4.92 5.92
N LEU A 88 4.09 -5.54 6.56
CA LEU A 88 4.65 -6.82 6.14
C LEU A 88 3.62 -7.97 6.17
N GLU A 89 2.82 -8.07 7.23
CA GLU A 89 1.76 -9.08 7.34
C GLU A 89 0.76 -8.96 6.18
N MET A 90 0.34 -7.74 5.85
CA MET A 90 -0.62 -7.49 4.78
C MET A 90 -0.01 -7.68 3.40
N SER A 91 1.26 -7.31 3.21
CA SER A 91 1.98 -7.56 1.97
C SER A 91 2.10 -9.06 1.69
N LEU A 92 2.52 -9.84 2.69
CA LEU A 92 2.58 -11.31 2.60
C LEU A 92 1.19 -11.92 2.37
N PHE A 93 0.16 -11.42 3.05
CA PHE A 93 -1.21 -11.89 2.89
C PHE A 93 -1.71 -11.70 1.45
N PHE A 94 -1.51 -10.54 0.86
CA PHE A 94 -1.92 -10.29 -0.52
C PHE A 94 -1.12 -11.11 -1.52
N GLU A 95 0.18 -11.24 -1.31
CA GLU A 95 1.06 -12.05 -2.17
C GLU A 95 0.64 -13.51 -2.17
N LEU A 96 0.31 -14.07 -0.99
CA LEU A 96 -0.15 -15.45 -0.86
C LEU A 96 -1.51 -15.74 -1.51
N ILE A 97 -2.37 -14.72 -1.65
CA ILE A 97 -3.72 -14.92 -2.22
C ILE A 97 -3.75 -14.52 -3.69
N PHE A 98 -3.11 -13.41 -4.03
CA PHE A 98 -3.24 -12.75 -5.33
C PHE A 98 -1.92 -12.62 -6.08
N GLY A 99 -0.81 -13.11 -5.52
CA GLY A 99 0.50 -13.07 -6.17
C GLY A 99 0.53 -13.83 -7.49
N GLU A 100 1.41 -13.43 -8.38
CA GLU A 100 1.51 -13.98 -9.74
C GLU A 100 1.78 -15.48 -9.77
N GLU A 101 2.41 -16.03 -8.74
CA GLU A 101 2.72 -17.48 -8.61
C GLU A 101 1.51 -18.31 -8.15
N THR A 102 0.38 -17.67 -7.79
CA THR A 102 -0.80 -18.41 -7.32
C THR A 102 -1.61 -18.99 -8.49
N ASP A 103 -2.17 -20.18 -8.29
CA ASP A 103 -3.11 -20.77 -9.26
C ASP A 103 -4.30 -19.83 -9.52
N PHE A 104 -4.73 -19.08 -8.50
CA PHE A 104 -5.82 -18.13 -8.64
C PHE A 104 -5.50 -17.02 -9.65
N TYR A 105 -4.34 -16.36 -9.50
CA TYR A 105 -3.89 -15.33 -10.44
C TYR A 105 -3.75 -15.91 -11.86
N GLN A 106 -3.07 -17.05 -11.98
CA GLN A 106 -2.84 -17.69 -13.28
C GLN A 106 -4.14 -18.07 -13.98
N ASN A 107 -5.14 -18.54 -13.25
CA ASN A 107 -6.46 -18.87 -13.81
C ASN A 107 -7.18 -17.61 -14.30
N LEU A 108 -7.18 -16.51 -13.53
CA LEU A 108 -7.78 -15.24 -13.95
C LEU A 108 -7.11 -14.68 -15.21
N LEU A 109 -5.78 -14.77 -15.29
CA LEU A 109 -5.00 -14.32 -16.44
C LEU A 109 -5.31 -15.17 -17.69
N ASN A 110 -5.32 -16.50 -17.54
CA ASN A 110 -5.63 -17.45 -18.63
C ASN A 110 -7.07 -17.30 -19.16
N GLU A 111 -8.02 -16.94 -18.29
CA GLU A 111 -9.39 -16.63 -18.68
C GLU A 111 -9.54 -15.21 -19.31
N GLY A 112 -8.49 -14.40 -19.31
CA GLY A 112 -8.51 -13.02 -19.78
C GLY A 112 -9.37 -12.08 -18.92
N LEU A 113 -9.59 -12.44 -17.65
CA LEU A 113 -10.35 -11.63 -16.69
C LEU A 113 -9.51 -10.51 -16.08
N ILE A 114 -8.19 -10.66 -16.09
CA ILE A 114 -7.21 -9.67 -15.66
C ILE A 114 -6.12 -9.51 -16.71
N ASP A 115 -5.36 -8.43 -16.61
CA ASP A 115 -4.18 -8.16 -17.42
C ASP A 115 -3.00 -7.71 -16.51
N ASP A 116 -1.95 -7.16 -17.09
CA ASP A 116 -0.77 -6.62 -16.41
C ASP A 116 -1.06 -5.41 -15.49
N THR A 117 -2.28 -4.89 -15.51
CA THR A 117 -2.74 -3.84 -14.58
C THR A 117 -3.32 -4.38 -13.29
N PHE A 118 -3.42 -5.72 -13.13
CA PHE A 118 -3.84 -6.31 -11.88
C PHE A 118 -2.86 -5.98 -10.77
N GLY A 119 -3.39 -5.55 -9.65
CA GLY A 119 -2.53 -5.22 -8.51
C GLY A 119 -3.33 -5.02 -7.23
N TYR A 120 -2.61 -5.00 -6.14
CA TYR A 120 -3.17 -4.80 -4.81
C TYR A 120 -2.27 -3.86 -4.02
N GLN A 121 -2.89 -3.16 -3.07
CA GLN A 121 -2.20 -2.22 -2.20
C GLN A 121 -2.83 -2.24 -0.82
N PHE A 122 -1.99 -2.12 0.20
CA PHE A 122 -2.39 -1.84 1.57
C PHE A 122 -1.87 -0.47 1.98
N VAL A 123 -2.71 0.33 2.60
CA VAL A 123 -2.35 1.64 3.14
C VAL A 123 -2.69 1.67 4.61
N LEU A 124 -1.70 2.02 5.42
CA LEU A 124 -1.84 2.13 6.87
C LEU A 124 -1.31 3.46 7.36
N GLU A 125 -2.24 4.30 7.81
CA GLU A 125 -1.95 5.61 8.39
C GLU A 125 -2.48 5.69 9.82
N PRO A 126 -2.04 6.64 10.63
CA PRO A 126 -2.47 6.75 12.03
C PRO A 126 -3.97 6.88 12.24
N THR A 127 -4.69 7.46 11.28
CA THR A 127 -6.12 7.76 11.40
C THR A 127 -6.99 7.02 10.40
N TYR A 128 -6.41 6.38 9.38
CA TYR A 128 -7.15 5.58 8.40
C TYR A 128 -6.31 4.42 7.88
N SER A 129 -7.00 3.41 7.40
CA SER A 129 -6.37 2.27 6.73
C SER A 129 -7.33 1.68 5.71
N PHE A 130 -6.79 1.24 4.58
CA PHE A 130 -7.57 0.56 3.56
C PHE A 130 -6.71 -0.39 2.73
N SER A 131 -7.37 -1.33 2.07
CA SER A 131 -6.76 -2.19 1.06
C SER A 131 -7.52 -2.03 -0.25
N ILE A 132 -6.82 -2.13 -1.37
CA ILE A 132 -7.41 -2.07 -2.70
C ILE A 132 -6.87 -3.23 -3.54
N VAL A 133 -7.77 -3.88 -4.29
CA VAL A 133 -7.43 -4.76 -5.42
C VAL A 133 -7.99 -4.14 -6.68
N THR A 134 -7.21 -4.04 -7.72
CA THR A 134 -7.60 -3.38 -8.97
C THR A 134 -7.17 -4.15 -10.20
N SER A 135 -7.93 -4.07 -11.27
CA SER A 135 -7.55 -4.55 -12.62
C SER A 135 -8.37 -3.86 -13.68
N ALA A 136 -7.83 -3.73 -14.88
CA ALA A 136 -8.65 -3.59 -16.07
C ALA A 136 -9.37 -4.93 -16.34
N THR A 137 -10.65 -4.88 -16.72
CA THR A 137 -11.46 -6.08 -16.98
C THR A 137 -12.74 -5.70 -17.73
N GLU A 138 -13.12 -6.52 -18.69
CA GLU A 138 -14.41 -6.38 -19.38
C GLU A 138 -15.57 -6.97 -18.56
N GLU A 139 -15.27 -7.79 -17.52
CA GLU A 139 -16.26 -8.46 -16.68
C GLU A 139 -16.09 -8.09 -15.18
N PRO A 140 -16.30 -6.81 -14.80
CA PRO A 140 -16.02 -6.35 -13.43
C PRO A 140 -16.84 -7.08 -12.36
N ASP A 141 -18.09 -7.42 -12.62
CA ASP A 141 -18.94 -8.14 -11.65
C ASP A 141 -18.47 -9.58 -11.45
N LYS A 142 -18.03 -10.27 -12.51
CA LYS A 142 -17.48 -11.62 -12.43
C LYS A 142 -16.17 -11.60 -11.64
N LEU A 143 -15.25 -10.68 -11.98
CA LEU A 143 -13.98 -10.54 -11.29
C LEU A 143 -14.19 -10.21 -9.81
N LYS A 144 -15.06 -9.24 -9.49
CA LYS A 144 -15.41 -8.90 -8.09
C LYS A 144 -15.88 -10.12 -7.31
N LYS A 145 -16.77 -10.93 -7.90
CA LYS A 145 -17.27 -12.14 -7.26
C LYS A 145 -16.14 -13.13 -6.97
N LEU A 146 -15.28 -13.41 -7.95
CA LEU A 146 -14.17 -14.35 -7.79
C LEU A 146 -13.17 -13.87 -6.73
N LEU A 147 -12.82 -12.58 -6.71
CA LEU A 147 -11.94 -12.01 -5.68
C LEU A 147 -12.52 -12.16 -4.26
N LEU A 148 -13.82 -11.91 -4.12
CA LEU A 148 -14.50 -12.04 -2.82
C LEU A 148 -14.63 -13.50 -2.39
N ASP A 149 -14.87 -14.42 -3.32
CA ASP A 149 -14.99 -15.85 -3.04
C ASP A 149 -13.63 -16.43 -2.63
N GLU A 150 -12.54 -16.05 -3.30
CA GLU A 150 -11.17 -16.44 -2.93
C GLU A 150 -10.80 -15.96 -1.52
N LEU A 151 -11.07 -14.69 -1.21
CA LEU A 151 -10.83 -14.14 0.12
C LEU A 151 -11.63 -14.86 1.23
N ARG A 152 -12.84 -15.33 0.92
CA ARG A 152 -13.67 -16.10 1.88
C ARG A 152 -13.14 -17.51 2.08
N ASP A 153 -12.72 -18.16 1.01
CA ASP A 153 -12.15 -19.51 1.06
C ASP A 153 -10.87 -19.54 1.89
N LYS A 154 -9.97 -18.60 1.64
CA LYS A 154 -8.69 -18.49 2.37
C LYS A 154 -8.85 -18.07 3.82
N LYS A 155 -9.92 -17.37 4.20
CA LYS A 155 -10.13 -16.90 5.59
C LYS A 155 -10.17 -18.04 6.62
N GLY A 156 -10.52 -19.27 6.22
CA GLY A 156 -10.58 -20.42 7.13
C GLY A 156 -9.50 -21.49 6.87
N ASN A 157 -8.82 -21.44 5.73
CA ASN A 157 -8.01 -22.54 5.21
C ASN A 157 -6.58 -22.13 4.84
N PHE A 158 -6.01 -21.13 5.50
CA PHE A 158 -4.64 -20.74 5.25
C PHE A 158 -3.68 -21.81 5.82
N GLN A 159 -3.46 -22.90 5.07
CA GLN A 159 -2.65 -24.04 5.50
C GLN A 159 -1.38 -24.24 4.67
N ASP A 160 -1.06 -23.33 3.77
CA ASP A 160 0.15 -23.43 2.98
C ASP A 160 1.35 -22.82 3.71
N ALA A 161 1.81 -23.58 4.72
CA ALA A 161 3.00 -23.22 5.49
C ALA A 161 4.27 -23.19 4.63
N GLU A 162 4.32 -23.97 3.56
CA GLU A 162 5.48 -24.05 2.66
C GLU A 162 5.56 -22.77 1.78
N ALA A 163 4.46 -22.35 1.17
CA ALA A 163 4.38 -21.09 0.42
C ALA A 163 4.68 -19.89 1.32
N PHE A 164 4.17 -19.89 2.55
CA PHE A 164 4.47 -18.82 3.52
C PHE A 164 5.97 -18.75 3.85
N GLU A 165 6.63 -19.87 4.15
CA GLU A 165 8.06 -19.87 4.46
C GLU A 165 8.93 -19.55 3.24
N LEU A 166 8.46 -19.85 2.03
CA LEU A 166 9.14 -19.50 0.79
C LEU A 166 9.08 -17.97 0.56
N LEU A 167 7.90 -17.39 0.64
CA LEU A 167 7.70 -15.94 0.51
C LEU A 167 8.43 -15.16 1.59
N LYS A 168 8.38 -15.59 2.82
CA LYS A 168 9.10 -14.96 3.92
C LYS A 168 10.60 -14.82 3.64
N LYS A 169 11.22 -15.80 2.94
CA LYS A 169 12.63 -15.71 2.53
C LYS A 169 12.89 -14.68 1.43
N GLN A 170 11.89 -14.34 0.64
CA GLN A 170 12.01 -13.29 -0.39
C GLN A 170 11.93 -11.88 0.20
N PHE A 171 11.26 -11.72 1.35
CA PHE A 171 11.07 -10.43 2.04
C PHE A 171 12.16 -10.13 3.09
N ILE A 172 13.04 -11.07 3.42
CA ILE A 172 14.12 -10.96 4.40
C ILE A 172 15.48 -11.13 3.73
#